data_48ab6e49a48ce0f11db3979fde3ac8bc
#
_entry.id   48ab6e49a48ce0f11db3979fde3ac8bc
#
_cell.length_a   1.000
_cell.length_b   1.000
_cell.length_c   1.000
_cell.angle_alpha   90.00
_cell.angle_beta   90.00
_cell.angle_gamma   90.00
#
_symmetry.space_group_name_H-M   'P 1'
#
loop_
_entity.id
_entity.type
_entity.pdbx_description
1 polymer ?
#
loop_
_entity_poly.entity_id
_entity_poly.type
_entity_poly.pdbx_seq_one_letter_code
_entity_poly.pdbx_strand_id
1 'polypeptide(L)'
;MFVDLEDIKESLTRLGKHIKTKGLPIKFAPYVFAVILKGRVAEGALEILEWFPHEYVDSDKLDSIPKENDKIFITVLTQKDLVEKKDGDTGEFDKQHYYKNPSQYRSKFHQYYDKVTFLINCMYWEAKYPRVIIEDELCSQENMKFMGFTDISADYEGSIEITRRFSDIEDPFHLYSLKTKELKLNISQYEEGDILYHCVDHLPAEMPIDASKHFGEKLLPFIESIVKSDTKTPFSEISTLPDPIKQAIVCCNGKLTTNFDYITQLRKLNELQKKEEEEITQLKTKSKGLKRAISFSSLCISGHIFDTKFFNDTLDILEKAKANFRVVNIKCGQRDNEDSSATLQVFSHDMLRLNAALDKLYELATELDVVISKNYDQQLDGDK
;
A
#
# COMPACT_ATOMS: atom_id res chain seq x y z
N MET A 1 -19.98 19.45 -6.33
CA MET A 1 -19.08 19.69 -5.20
C MET A 1 -19.97 20.03 -4.01
N PHE A 2 -19.78 19.38 -2.88
CA PHE A 2 -20.53 19.67 -1.66
C PHE A 2 -19.91 20.87 -0.95
N VAL A 3 -20.75 21.65 -0.27
CA VAL A 3 -20.30 22.88 0.43
C VAL A 3 -19.82 22.55 1.83
N ASP A 4 -20.57 21.70 2.53
CA ASP A 4 -20.31 21.29 3.92
C ASP A 4 -20.90 19.90 4.22
N LEU A 5 -20.75 19.45 5.46
CA LEU A 5 -21.23 18.14 5.92
C LEU A 5 -22.76 18.02 5.86
N GLU A 6 -23.51 19.08 6.09
CA GLU A 6 -24.97 19.04 6.04
C GLU A 6 -25.48 18.85 4.60
N ASP A 7 -24.84 19.47 3.62
CA ASP A 7 -25.16 19.29 2.19
C ASP A 7 -24.91 17.82 1.75
N ILE A 8 -23.80 17.23 2.20
CA ILE A 8 -23.53 15.78 2.00
C ILE A 8 -24.64 14.94 2.64
N LYS A 9 -24.97 15.20 3.88
CA LYS A 9 -25.97 14.46 4.65
C LYS A 9 -27.34 14.51 3.96
N GLU A 10 -27.75 15.68 3.51
CA GLU A 10 -29.00 15.81 2.74
C GLU A 10 -28.96 14.99 1.45
N SER A 11 -27.85 15.04 0.71
CA SER A 11 -27.66 14.27 -0.52
C SER A 11 -27.70 12.77 -0.28
N LEU A 12 -26.98 12.28 0.73
CA LEU A 12 -26.95 10.86 1.09
C LEU A 12 -28.29 10.39 1.64
N THR A 13 -29.00 11.24 2.39
CA THR A 13 -30.36 10.93 2.87
C THR A 13 -31.34 10.78 1.69
N ARG A 14 -31.26 11.65 0.67
CA ARG A 14 -32.05 11.50 -0.56
C ARG A 14 -31.74 10.19 -1.30
N LEU A 15 -30.44 9.86 -1.41
CA LEU A 15 -30.01 8.60 -2.00
C LEU A 15 -30.49 7.40 -1.18
N GLY A 16 -30.42 7.48 0.16
CA GLY A 16 -30.93 6.46 1.06
C GLY A 16 -32.43 6.20 0.87
N LYS A 17 -33.24 7.26 0.71
CA LYS A 17 -34.67 7.12 0.38
C LYS A 17 -34.88 6.44 -0.98
N HIS A 18 -34.03 6.76 -1.97
CA HIS A 18 -34.09 6.08 -3.27
C HIS A 18 -33.75 4.61 -3.15
N ILE A 19 -32.67 4.25 -2.44
CA ILE A 19 -32.30 2.86 -2.15
C ILE A 19 -33.45 2.12 -1.48
N LYS A 20 -34.08 2.72 -0.45
CA LYS A 20 -35.20 2.09 0.25
C LYS A 20 -36.42 1.83 -0.63
N THR A 21 -36.67 2.68 -1.62
CA THR A 21 -37.88 2.61 -2.46
C THR A 21 -37.67 1.89 -3.79
N LYS A 22 -36.49 1.99 -4.40
CA LYS A 22 -36.18 1.40 -5.71
C LYS A 22 -35.20 0.24 -5.63
N GLY A 23 -34.46 0.15 -4.54
CA GLY A 23 -33.37 -0.82 -4.36
C GLY A 23 -32.11 -0.48 -5.15
N LEU A 24 -31.03 -1.12 -4.77
CA LEU A 24 -29.79 -1.21 -5.54
C LEU A 24 -29.90 -2.34 -6.57
N PRO A 25 -29.01 -2.42 -7.58
CA PRO A 25 -29.05 -3.49 -8.57
C PRO A 25 -29.02 -4.88 -7.93
N ILE A 26 -30.10 -5.65 -8.05
CA ILE A 26 -30.29 -6.93 -7.38
C ILE A 26 -29.22 -7.98 -7.76
N LYS A 27 -28.57 -7.83 -8.91
CA LYS A 27 -27.48 -8.72 -9.36
C LYS A 27 -26.36 -8.81 -8.34
N PHE A 28 -26.05 -7.71 -7.65
CA PHE A 28 -24.93 -7.60 -6.73
C PHE A 28 -25.33 -7.69 -5.24
N ALA A 29 -26.64 -7.82 -4.95
CA ALA A 29 -27.12 -7.95 -3.59
C ALA A 29 -26.69 -9.27 -2.92
N PRO A 30 -26.50 -9.27 -1.59
CA PRO A 30 -26.55 -8.13 -0.68
C PRO A 30 -25.30 -7.25 -0.77
N TYR A 31 -25.46 -5.93 -0.54
CA TYR A 31 -24.34 -4.99 -0.53
C TYR A 31 -23.72 -4.94 0.86
N VAL A 32 -22.53 -5.49 1.04
CA VAL A 32 -21.82 -5.59 2.30
C VAL A 32 -20.62 -4.64 2.32
N PHE A 33 -20.67 -3.65 3.20
CA PHE A 33 -19.55 -2.74 3.46
C PHE A 33 -18.78 -3.22 4.67
N ALA A 34 -17.51 -3.56 4.49
CA ALA A 34 -16.61 -3.89 5.57
C ALA A 34 -15.80 -2.66 5.99
N VAL A 35 -15.88 -2.29 7.27
CA VAL A 35 -15.07 -1.23 7.87
C VAL A 35 -14.01 -1.87 8.74
N ILE A 36 -12.74 -1.52 8.52
CA ILE A 36 -11.63 -2.12 9.26
C ILE A 36 -11.35 -1.35 10.54
N LEU A 37 -11.33 -2.10 11.64
CA LEU A 37 -11.03 -1.69 13.01
C LEU A 37 -12.08 -0.80 13.66
N LYS A 38 -11.80 -0.42 14.91
CA LYS A 38 -12.63 0.46 15.73
C LYS A 38 -11.74 1.60 16.25
N GLY A 39 -11.67 2.67 15.51
CA GLY A 39 -10.92 3.87 15.87
C GLY A 39 -11.64 5.10 15.34
N ARG A 40 -11.11 6.29 15.59
CA ARG A 40 -11.76 7.56 15.22
C ARG A 40 -12.08 7.67 13.73
N VAL A 41 -11.20 7.13 12.86
CA VAL A 41 -11.42 7.11 11.41
C VAL A 41 -12.59 6.20 11.06
N ALA A 42 -12.64 5.01 11.65
CA ALA A 42 -13.74 4.07 11.45
C ALA A 42 -15.07 4.60 12.00
N GLU A 43 -15.05 5.27 13.16
CA GLU A 43 -16.24 5.94 13.74
C GLU A 43 -16.81 6.97 12.75
N GLY A 44 -15.94 7.81 12.14
CA GLY A 44 -16.37 8.76 11.12
C GLY A 44 -16.93 8.09 9.85
N ALA A 45 -16.31 7.01 9.39
CA ALA A 45 -16.81 6.25 8.24
C ALA A 45 -18.18 5.61 8.53
N LEU A 46 -18.36 5.05 9.74
CA LEU A 46 -19.63 4.46 10.16
C LEU A 46 -20.74 5.51 10.28
N GLU A 47 -20.45 6.69 10.84
CA GLU A 47 -21.38 7.81 10.90
C GLU A 47 -21.96 8.14 9.51
N ILE A 48 -21.13 8.17 8.48
CA ILE A 48 -21.58 8.42 7.10
C ILE A 48 -22.41 7.25 6.56
N LEU A 49 -22.00 6.01 6.79
CA LEU A 49 -22.74 4.83 6.33
C LEU A 49 -24.13 4.71 6.98
N GLU A 50 -24.28 5.17 8.22
CA GLU A 50 -25.55 5.17 8.96
C GLU A 50 -26.63 6.12 8.38
N TRP A 51 -26.25 7.01 7.47
CA TRP A 51 -27.22 7.85 6.76
C TRP A 51 -27.96 7.11 5.64
N PHE A 52 -27.48 5.90 5.28
CA PHE A 52 -28.20 4.99 4.39
C PHE A 52 -29.12 4.04 5.18
N PRO A 53 -30.15 3.45 4.53
CA PRO A 53 -30.81 2.28 5.08
C PRO A 53 -29.78 1.18 5.29
N HIS A 54 -29.57 0.76 6.51
CA HIS A 54 -28.49 -0.19 6.85
C HIS A 54 -28.90 -1.21 7.90
N GLU A 55 -28.09 -2.26 7.98
CA GLU A 55 -28.14 -3.29 9.03
C GLU A 55 -26.72 -3.73 9.37
N TYR A 56 -26.41 -3.77 10.67
CA TYR A 56 -25.14 -4.30 11.14
C TYR A 56 -25.16 -5.82 11.19
N VAL A 57 -24.08 -6.45 10.68
CA VAL A 57 -23.94 -7.90 10.68
C VAL A 57 -22.56 -8.28 11.19
N ASP A 58 -22.51 -9.24 12.12
CA ASP A 58 -21.25 -9.79 12.62
C ASP A 58 -20.50 -10.54 11.50
N SER A 59 -19.18 -10.55 11.56
CA SER A 59 -18.31 -11.17 10.53
C SER A 59 -18.54 -12.66 10.34
N ASP A 60 -19.01 -13.36 11.37
CA ASP A 60 -19.34 -14.78 11.36
C ASP A 60 -20.73 -15.12 10.76
N LYS A 61 -21.56 -14.09 10.53
CA LYS A 61 -22.91 -14.25 9.99
C LYS A 61 -23.05 -13.79 8.53
N LEU A 62 -21.96 -13.40 7.88
CA LEU A 62 -21.98 -12.88 6.51
C LEU A 62 -22.58 -13.86 5.49
N ASP A 63 -22.38 -15.15 5.69
CA ASP A 63 -22.95 -16.19 4.82
C ASP A 63 -24.48 -16.34 4.96
N SER A 64 -25.08 -15.82 6.01
CA SER A 64 -26.51 -15.90 6.28
C SER A 64 -27.31 -14.65 5.89
N ILE A 65 -26.65 -13.66 5.31
CA ILE A 65 -27.29 -12.40 4.90
C ILE A 65 -28.31 -12.66 3.79
N PRO A 66 -29.57 -12.22 3.94
CA PRO A 66 -30.57 -12.36 2.89
C PRO A 66 -30.21 -11.52 1.64
N LYS A 67 -30.63 -12.00 0.47
CA LYS A 67 -30.39 -11.28 -0.79
C LYS A 67 -31.37 -10.09 -0.94
N GLU A 68 -31.17 -9.08 -0.11
CA GLU A 68 -31.94 -7.84 -0.10
C GLU A 68 -31.13 -6.72 -0.74
N ASN A 69 -31.82 -5.77 -1.39
CA ASN A 69 -31.19 -4.67 -2.12
C ASN A 69 -31.72 -3.28 -1.75
N ASP A 70 -32.61 -3.20 -0.75
CA ASP A 70 -33.20 -1.95 -0.28
C ASP A 70 -32.44 -1.32 0.89
N LYS A 71 -31.31 -1.90 1.27
CA LYS A 71 -30.38 -1.44 2.31
C LYS A 71 -28.96 -1.94 2.02
N ILE A 72 -28.01 -1.39 2.76
CA ILE A 72 -26.64 -1.90 2.84
C ILE A 72 -26.46 -2.69 4.14
N PHE A 73 -25.57 -3.66 4.14
CA PHE A 73 -25.13 -4.36 5.34
C PHE A 73 -23.73 -3.85 5.73
N ILE A 74 -23.55 -3.58 7.01
CA ILE A 74 -22.28 -3.07 7.54
C ILE A 74 -21.66 -4.14 8.45
N THR A 75 -20.42 -4.51 8.19
CA THR A 75 -19.63 -5.35 9.07
C THR A 75 -18.37 -4.63 9.52
N VAL A 76 -18.04 -4.75 10.81
CA VAL A 76 -16.82 -4.15 11.36
C VAL A 76 -15.83 -5.25 11.65
N LEU A 77 -14.76 -5.31 10.85
CA LEU A 77 -13.71 -6.30 10.97
C LEU A 77 -12.62 -5.82 11.94
N THR A 78 -12.34 -6.61 12.93
CA THR A 78 -11.27 -6.35 13.90
C THR A 78 -10.03 -7.19 13.60
N GLN A 79 -8.95 -7.03 14.37
CA GLN A 79 -7.72 -7.80 14.17
C GLN A 79 -7.97 -9.32 14.16
N LYS A 80 -8.85 -9.83 15.05
CA LYS A 80 -9.20 -11.26 15.11
C LYS A 80 -9.84 -11.75 13.80
N ASP A 81 -10.49 -10.85 13.06
CA ASP A 81 -11.16 -11.16 11.80
C ASP A 81 -10.20 -11.06 10.60
N LEU A 82 -9.10 -10.31 10.74
CA LEU A 82 -8.18 -10.00 9.66
C LEU A 82 -6.92 -10.85 9.61
N VAL A 83 -6.52 -11.45 10.75
CA VAL A 83 -5.28 -12.22 10.83
C VAL A 83 -5.45 -13.56 11.52
N GLU A 84 -4.57 -14.47 11.16
CA GLU A 84 -4.47 -15.80 11.79
C GLU A 84 -3.00 -16.16 12.03
N LYS A 85 -2.73 -17.09 12.93
CA LYS A 85 -1.37 -17.59 13.17
C LYS A 85 -0.89 -18.45 11.99
N LYS A 86 0.37 -18.31 11.62
CA LYS A 86 1.00 -19.08 10.53
C LYS A 86 1.16 -20.57 10.84
N ASP A 87 1.26 -20.92 12.12
CA ASP A 87 1.39 -22.31 12.59
C ASP A 87 0.06 -23.10 12.56
N GLY A 88 -1.06 -22.43 12.18
CA GLY A 88 -2.37 -23.07 12.10
C GLY A 88 -3.07 -23.20 13.45
N ASP A 89 -2.56 -22.61 14.53
CA ASP A 89 -3.24 -22.57 15.81
C ASP A 89 -4.54 -21.78 15.72
N THR A 90 -5.67 -22.48 15.90
CA THR A 90 -7.04 -21.91 15.84
C THR A 90 -7.57 -21.48 17.22
N GLY A 91 -6.70 -21.37 18.21
CA GLY A 91 -7.06 -20.90 19.54
C GLY A 91 -7.62 -19.46 19.53
N GLU A 92 -8.12 -19.04 20.69
CA GLU A 92 -8.65 -17.69 20.86
C GLU A 92 -7.60 -16.63 20.49
N PHE A 93 -8.01 -15.58 19.78
CA PHE A 93 -7.12 -14.51 19.33
C PHE A 93 -6.59 -13.69 20.50
N ASP A 94 -5.28 -13.74 20.73
CA ASP A 94 -4.59 -12.91 21.72
C ASP A 94 -4.03 -11.64 21.06
N LYS A 95 -4.69 -10.52 21.34
CA LYS A 95 -4.30 -9.20 20.83
C LYS A 95 -2.92 -8.75 21.31
N GLN A 96 -2.52 -9.09 22.56
CA GLN A 96 -1.22 -8.71 23.08
C GLN A 96 -0.10 -9.54 22.43
N HIS A 97 -0.36 -10.83 22.22
CA HIS A 97 0.57 -11.69 21.49
C HIS A 97 0.76 -11.21 20.06
N TYR A 98 -0.33 -10.86 19.36
CA TYR A 98 -0.27 -10.31 18.01
C TYR A 98 0.62 -9.06 17.93
N TYR A 99 0.45 -8.09 18.82
CA TYR A 99 1.27 -6.87 18.80
C TYR A 99 2.73 -7.10 19.13
N LYS A 100 3.04 -8.10 19.96
CA LYS A 100 4.44 -8.46 20.30
C LYS A 100 5.11 -9.29 19.21
N ASN A 101 4.36 -10.13 18.50
CA ASN A 101 4.88 -11.11 17.55
C ASN A 101 4.13 -11.06 16.21
N PRO A 102 4.04 -9.89 15.54
CA PRO A 102 3.23 -9.76 14.32
C PRO A 102 3.74 -10.64 13.16
N SER A 103 5.02 -10.96 13.12
CA SER A 103 5.62 -11.86 12.11
C SER A 103 5.11 -13.31 12.15
N GLN A 104 4.51 -13.72 13.27
CA GLN A 104 3.90 -15.06 13.42
C GLN A 104 2.49 -15.13 12.83
N TYR A 105 1.96 -14.02 12.35
CA TYR A 105 0.62 -13.92 11.79
C TYR A 105 0.66 -13.66 10.28
N ARG A 106 -0.42 -14.05 9.60
CA ARG A 106 -0.67 -13.74 8.19
C ARG A 106 -2.08 -13.17 8.01
N SER A 107 -2.34 -12.54 6.88
CA SER A 107 -3.68 -12.12 6.49
C SER A 107 -4.60 -13.34 6.37
N LYS A 108 -5.88 -13.12 6.67
CA LYS A 108 -6.97 -14.02 6.31
C LYS A 108 -8.14 -13.27 5.66
N PHE A 109 -7.87 -12.07 5.13
CA PHE A 109 -8.92 -11.28 4.47
C PHE A 109 -9.48 -11.96 3.22
N HIS A 110 -8.72 -12.87 2.60
CA HIS A 110 -9.17 -13.66 1.46
C HIS A 110 -10.51 -14.36 1.67
N GLN A 111 -10.87 -14.75 2.90
CA GLN A 111 -12.16 -15.37 3.24
C GLN A 111 -13.37 -14.44 3.08
N TYR A 112 -13.16 -13.13 2.80
CA TYR A 112 -14.22 -12.15 2.67
C TYR A 112 -14.44 -11.69 1.22
N TYR A 113 -13.61 -12.10 0.25
CA TYR A 113 -13.74 -11.64 -1.13
C TYR A 113 -15.05 -12.08 -1.81
N ASP A 114 -15.63 -13.19 -1.37
CA ASP A 114 -16.93 -13.71 -1.84
C ASP A 114 -18.14 -13.17 -1.06
N LYS A 115 -17.91 -12.40 0.03
CA LYS A 115 -18.94 -11.94 0.99
C LYS A 115 -19.07 -10.42 1.03
N VAL A 116 -17.95 -9.73 1.03
CA VAL A 116 -17.86 -8.27 1.12
C VAL A 116 -17.92 -7.65 -0.27
N THR A 117 -18.73 -6.60 -0.42
CA THR A 117 -18.82 -5.85 -1.68
C THR A 117 -17.81 -4.73 -1.73
N PHE A 118 -17.63 -4.00 -0.64
CA PHE A 118 -16.75 -2.84 -0.58
C PHE A 118 -16.01 -2.75 0.76
N LEU A 119 -14.73 -2.43 0.71
CA LEU A 119 -13.89 -2.26 1.89
C LEU A 119 -13.62 -0.78 2.16
N ILE A 120 -13.78 -0.36 3.41
CA ILE A 120 -13.33 0.95 3.91
C ILE A 120 -12.17 0.70 4.87
N ASN A 121 -10.97 1.00 4.42
CA ASN A 121 -9.75 0.79 5.20
C ASN A 121 -9.48 1.98 6.09
N CYS A 122 -9.71 1.81 7.39
CA CYS A 122 -9.49 2.81 8.44
C CYS A 122 -8.29 2.46 9.33
N MET A 123 -7.42 1.56 8.87
CA MET A 123 -6.35 0.99 9.68
C MET A 123 -5.11 1.88 9.68
N TYR A 124 -4.55 2.18 10.85
CA TYR A 124 -3.14 2.54 10.95
C TYR A 124 -2.29 1.27 10.79
N TRP A 125 -1.35 1.28 9.84
CA TRP A 125 -0.54 0.11 9.52
C TRP A 125 0.97 0.44 9.52
N GLU A 126 1.77 -0.54 9.87
CA GLU A 126 3.23 -0.52 9.80
C GLU A 126 3.71 -1.82 9.13
N ALA A 127 4.82 -1.79 8.43
CA ALA A 127 5.37 -2.92 7.68
C ALA A 127 5.63 -4.21 8.48
N LYS A 128 5.69 -4.12 9.81
CA LYS A 128 5.82 -5.29 10.70
C LYS A 128 4.53 -6.12 10.81
N TYR A 129 3.36 -5.53 10.46
CA TYR A 129 2.07 -6.22 10.52
C TYR A 129 1.70 -6.84 9.18
N PRO A 130 0.92 -7.93 9.16
CA PRO A 130 0.36 -8.46 7.93
C PRO A 130 -0.45 -7.41 7.17
N ARG A 131 -0.38 -7.45 5.84
CA ARG A 131 -1.27 -6.66 4.98
C ARG A 131 -2.70 -7.17 5.06
N VAL A 132 -3.65 -6.35 4.72
CA VAL A 132 -5.07 -6.75 4.60
C VAL A 132 -5.31 -7.37 3.23
N ILE A 133 -5.02 -6.62 2.17
CA ILE A 133 -5.12 -7.09 0.79
C ILE A 133 -3.72 -7.41 0.27
N ILE A 134 -3.55 -8.66 -0.17
CA ILE A 134 -2.34 -9.16 -0.83
C ILE A 134 -2.70 -9.36 -2.31
N GLU A 135 -1.90 -8.82 -3.22
CA GLU A 135 -2.18 -8.80 -4.66
C GLU A 135 -2.39 -10.19 -5.24
N ASP A 136 -1.50 -11.12 -4.93
CA ASP A 136 -1.60 -12.48 -5.45
C ASP A 136 -2.83 -13.22 -4.92
N GLU A 137 -3.19 -13.05 -3.65
CA GLU A 137 -4.41 -13.61 -3.08
C GLU A 137 -5.66 -13.02 -3.74
N LEU A 138 -5.69 -11.70 -3.95
CA LEU A 138 -6.79 -11.00 -4.62
C LEU A 138 -6.96 -11.48 -6.06
N CYS A 139 -5.88 -11.56 -6.83
CA CYS A 139 -5.91 -11.96 -8.24
C CYS A 139 -6.20 -13.45 -8.46
N SER A 140 -6.03 -14.29 -7.44
CA SER A 140 -6.29 -15.74 -7.53
C SER A 140 -7.74 -16.14 -7.21
N GLN A 141 -8.60 -15.18 -6.83
CA GLN A 141 -9.99 -15.48 -6.44
C GLN A 141 -10.87 -15.79 -7.65
N GLU A 142 -11.53 -16.95 -7.64
CA GLU A 142 -12.46 -17.36 -8.70
C GLU A 142 -13.88 -16.80 -8.46
N ASN A 143 -14.35 -16.80 -7.20
CA ASN A 143 -15.69 -16.33 -6.83
C ASN A 143 -15.58 -15.03 -6.07
N MET A 144 -15.65 -13.90 -6.79
CA MET A 144 -15.46 -12.60 -6.19
C MET A 144 -16.74 -11.79 -6.18
N LYS A 145 -17.14 -11.36 -5.01
CA LYS A 145 -18.18 -10.34 -4.80
C LYS A 145 -17.57 -8.97 -4.54
N PHE A 146 -16.29 -8.95 -4.20
CA PHE A 146 -15.54 -7.75 -3.88
C PHE A 146 -15.39 -6.84 -5.11
N MET A 147 -15.95 -5.64 -5.03
CA MET A 147 -16.02 -4.68 -6.14
C MET A 147 -15.04 -3.53 -5.99
N GLY A 148 -14.55 -3.27 -4.79
CA GLY A 148 -13.66 -2.15 -4.59
C GLY A 148 -13.35 -1.83 -3.13
N PHE A 149 -12.52 -0.80 -2.97
CA PHE A 149 -12.13 -0.30 -1.66
C PHE A 149 -11.90 1.21 -1.65
N THR A 150 -12.00 1.77 -0.46
CA THR A 150 -11.48 3.09 -0.10
C THR A 150 -10.36 2.91 0.89
N ASP A 151 -9.15 3.34 0.54
CA ASP A 151 -7.98 3.35 1.43
C ASP A 151 -7.81 4.73 2.06
N ILE A 152 -8.38 4.91 3.26
CA ILE A 152 -8.30 6.19 3.98
C ILE A 152 -6.90 6.40 4.56
N SER A 153 -6.14 5.32 4.80
CA SER A 153 -4.76 5.42 5.27
C SER A 153 -3.81 5.98 4.23
N ALA A 154 -4.12 5.76 2.94
CA ALA A 154 -3.35 6.22 1.80
C ALA A 154 -1.83 5.94 1.92
N ASP A 155 -1.48 4.72 2.32
CA ASP A 155 -0.09 4.29 2.46
C ASP A 155 0.36 3.57 1.18
N TYR A 156 1.43 4.07 0.53
CA TYR A 156 2.02 3.43 -0.65
C TYR A 156 2.45 1.99 -0.33
N GLU A 157 1.90 1.00 -1.07
CA GLU A 157 2.09 -0.43 -0.81
C GLU A 157 1.93 -0.79 0.69
N GLY A 158 0.98 -0.14 1.35
CA GLY A 158 0.71 -0.29 2.77
C GLY A 158 -0.07 -1.53 3.14
N SER A 159 -1.10 -1.38 3.95
CA SER A 159 -2.01 -2.47 4.34
C SER A 159 -2.77 -3.06 3.14
N ILE A 160 -2.95 -2.29 2.08
CA ILE A 160 -3.47 -2.71 0.78
C ILE A 160 -2.29 -2.67 -0.22
N GLU A 161 -1.80 -3.84 -0.61
CA GLU A 161 -0.57 -3.96 -1.41
C GLU A 161 -0.66 -3.30 -2.79
N ILE A 162 -1.86 -3.25 -3.36
CA ILE A 162 -2.10 -2.64 -4.67
C ILE A 162 -2.21 -1.11 -4.63
N THR A 163 -2.11 -0.48 -3.44
CA THR A 163 -2.05 0.98 -3.31
C THR A 163 -0.68 1.50 -3.77
N ARG A 164 -0.51 1.67 -5.09
CA ARG A 164 0.74 2.13 -5.72
C ARG A 164 0.65 3.52 -6.30
N ARG A 165 -0.48 4.15 -6.18
CA ARG A 165 -0.74 5.53 -6.60
C ARG A 165 -1.85 6.12 -5.77
N PHE A 166 -1.72 7.39 -5.44
CA PHE A 166 -2.82 8.13 -4.84
C PHE A 166 -3.69 8.73 -5.95
N SER A 167 -5.01 8.77 -5.72
CA SER A 167 -5.94 9.48 -6.58
C SER A 167 -6.07 10.94 -6.12
N ASP A 168 -6.50 11.79 -7.03
CA ASP A 168 -6.70 13.21 -6.79
C ASP A 168 -8.17 13.51 -6.50
N ILE A 169 -8.45 14.68 -5.90
CA ILE A 169 -9.83 15.11 -5.59
C ILE A 169 -10.66 15.29 -6.88
N GLU A 170 -10.03 15.74 -7.98
CA GLU A 170 -10.68 15.90 -9.28
C GLU A 170 -10.95 14.56 -9.98
N ASP A 171 -10.10 13.55 -9.74
CA ASP A 171 -10.23 12.19 -10.27
C ASP A 171 -10.02 11.15 -9.17
N PRO A 172 -11.02 11.00 -8.26
CA PRO A 172 -10.85 10.21 -7.04
C PRO A 172 -10.93 8.69 -7.24
N PHE A 173 -11.45 8.26 -8.40
CA PHE A 173 -11.69 6.84 -8.68
C PHE A 173 -10.85 6.33 -9.83
N HIS A 174 -10.09 5.28 -9.57
CA HIS A 174 -9.37 4.50 -10.55
C HIS A 174 -9.90 3.08 -10.59
N LEU A 175 -9.38 2.24 -11.48
CA LEU A 175 -9.68 0.82 -11.55
C LEU A 175 -8.38 0.03 -11.44
N TYR A 176 -8.41 -1.08 -10.72
CA TYR A 176 -7.33 -2.04 -10.70
C TYR A 176 -7.74 -3.30 -11.46
N SER A 177 -7.01 -3.64 -12.53
CA SER A 177 -7.28 -4.81 -13.34
C SER A 177 -6.65 -6.06 -12.71
N LEU A 178 -7.49 -7.03 -12.36
CA LEU A 178 -7.02 -8.32 -11.83
C LEU A 178 -6.30 -9.16 -12.89
N LYS A 179 -6.59 -8.91 -14.18
CA LYS A 179 -6.01 -9.67 -15.29
C LYS A 179 -4.59 -9.22 -15.62
N THR A 180 -4.38 -7.89 -15.69
CA THR A 180 -3.08 -7.32 -16.07
C THR A 180 -2.24 -6.91 -14.87
N LYS A 181 -2.83 -6.88 -13.67
CA LYS A 181 -2.22 -6.35 -12.43
C LYS A 181 -1.79 -4.88 -12.58
N GLU A 182 -2.55 -4.11 -13.34
CA GLU A 182 -2.25 -2.71 -13.64
C GLU A 182 -3.39 -1.80 -13.19
N LEU A 183 -3.02 -0.56 -12.86
CA LEU A 183 -3.95 0.50 -12.52
C LEU A 183 -4.42 1.20 -13.80
N LYS A 184 -5.73 1.27 -14.00
CA LYS A 184 -6.40 2.05 -15.04
C LYS A 184 -6.88 3.36 -14.42
N LEU A 185 -6.39 4.48 -14.93
CA LEU A 185 -6.67 5.80 -14.35
C LEU A 185 -8.07 6.33 -14.70
N ASN A 186 -8.71 5.78 -15.72
CA ASN A 186 -10.01 6.23 -16.18
C ASN A 186 -11.06 5.14 -15.95
N ILE A 187 -12.09 5.45 -15.14
CA ILE A 187 -13.19 4.52 -14.85
C ILE A 187 -14.01 4.13 -16.09
N SER A 188 -13.95 4.90 -17.20
CA SER A 188 -14.59 4.51 -18.46
C SER A 188 -13.93 3.28 -19.10
N GLN A 189 -12.74 2.89 -18.67
CA GLN A 189 -12.02 1.70 -19.13
C GLN A 189 -12.40 0.43 -18.34
N TYR A 190 -13.49 0.49 -17.58
CA TYR A 190 -13.95 -0.65 -16.78
C TYR A 190 -14.17 -1.90 -17.64
N GLU A 191 -13.60 -2.99 -17.18
CA GLU A 191 -13.85 -4.34 -17.67
C GLU A 191 -14.39 -5.21 -16.53
N GLU A 192 -15.13 -6.25 -16.88
CA GLU A 192 -15.68 -7.16 -15.87
C GLU A 192 -14.54 -7.82 -15.05
N GLY A 193 -14.61 -7.66 -13.74
CA GLY A 193 -13.60 -8.13 -12.79
C GLY A 193 -12.60 -7.06 -12.37
N ASP A 194 -12.66 -5.83 -12.91
CA ASP A 194 -11.85 -4.74 -12.38
C ASP A 194 -12.36 -4.32 -11.00
N ILE A 195 -11.42 -3.94 -10.13
CA ILE A 195 -11.69 -3.46 -8.77
C ILE A 195 -11.71 -1.95 -8.74
N LEU A 196 -12.77 -1.35 -8.20
CA LEU A 196 -12.82 0.08 -7.96
C LEU A 196 -11.78 0.46 -6.89
N TYR A 197 -10.94 1.41 -7.23
CA TYR A 197 -9.82 1.86 -6.45
C TYR A 197 -10.02 3.33 -6.07
N HIS A 198 -10.12 3.61 -4.77
CA HIS A 198 -10.19 4.96 -4.22
C HIS A 198 -9.13 5.14 -3.14
N CYS A 199 -8.22 6.10 -3.34
CA CYS A 199 -7.11 6.38 -2.41
C CYS A 199 -6.66 7.84 -2.52
N VAL A 200 -7.49 8.76 -2.03
CA VAL A 200 -7.17 10.19 -1.99
C VAL A 200 -6.39 10.48 -0.71
N ASP A 201 -5.17 11.03 -0.83
CA ASP A 201 -4.30 11.29 0.32
C ASP A 201 -4.69 12.57 1.11
N HIS A 202 -5.43 13.49 0.49
CA HIS A 202 -5.85 14.76 1.08
C HIS A 202 -7.35 14.85 1.37
N LEU A 203 -7.95 13.79 1.93
CA LEU A 203 -9.38 13.74 2.25
C LEU A 203 -9.92 14.96 3.01
N PRO A 204 -9.21 15.57 3.98
CA PRO A 204 -9.71 16.78 4.65
C PRO A 204 -9.91 17.96 3.70
N ALA A 205 -9.25 18.01 2.56
CA ALA A 205 -9.39 19.06 1.56
C ALA A 205 -10.68 18.96 0.74
N GLU A 206 -11.35 17.82 0.75
CA GLU A 206 -12.68 17.66 0.15
C GLU A 206 -13.78 18.39 0.90
N MET A 207 -13.56 18.60 2.23
CA MET A 207 -14.46 19.31 3.11
C MET A 207 -13.70 20.31 4.00
N PRO A 208 -13.07 21.33 3.38
CA PRO A 208 -12.08 22.16 4.07
C PRO A 208 -12.68 23.00 5.21
N ILE A 209 -13.95 23.39 5.12
CA ILE A 209 -14.64 24.17 6.16
C ILE A 209 -14.80 23.34 7.42
N ASP A 210 -15.42 22.14 7.29
CA ASP A 210 -15.67 21.26 8.43
C ASP A 210 -14.36 20.72 9.02
N ALA A 211 -13.43 20.31 8.18
CA ALA A 211 -12.12 19.82 8.60
C ALA A 211 -11.35 20.90 9.38
N SER A 212 -11.31 22.16 8.87
CA SER A 212 -10.62 23.27 9.53
C SER A 212 -11.29 23.65 10.85
N LYS A 213 -12.62 23.66 10.88
CA LYS A 213 -13.39 23.92 12.10
C LYS A 213 -13.10 22.87 13.16
N HIS A 214 -13.21 21.59 12.80
CA HIS A 214 -12.93 20.48 13.71
C HIS A 214 -11.48 20.54 14.24
N PHE A 215 -10.50 20.75 13.35
CA PHE A 215 -9.10 20.90 13.74
C PHE A 215 -8.92 22.09 14.71
N GLY A 216 -9.50 23.26 14.40
CA GLY A 216 -9.42 24.45 15.23
C GLY A 216 -10.03 24.23 16.62
N GLU A 217 -11.20 23.60 16.71
CA GLU A 217 -11.85 23.26 17.98
C GLU A 217 -10.97 22.31 18.84
N LYS A 218 -10.28 21.34 18.22
CA LYS A 218 -9.38 20.43 18.94
C LYS A 218 -8.08 21.08 19.35
N LEU A 219 -7.59 22.07 18.59
CA LEU A 219 -6.35 22.80 18.90
C LEU A 219 -6.56 23.91 19.92
N LEU A 220 -7.73 24.56 19.93
CA LEU A 220 -8.02 25.72 20.76
C LEU A 220 -7.67 25.55 22.26
N PRO A 221 -7.95 24.42 22.92
CA PRO A 221 -7.59 24.20 24.32
C PRO A 221 -6.09 24.28 24.63
N PHE A 222 -5.24 24.11 23.61
CA PHE A 222 -3.78 24.11 23.76
C PHE A 222 -3.14 25.46 23.41
N ILE A 223 -3.84 26.36 22.74
CA ILE A 223 -3.28 27.62 22.22
C ILE A 223 -2.68 28.46 23.34
N GLU A 224 -3.34 28.59 24.48
CA GLU A 224 -2.84 29.37 25.60
C GLU A 224 -1.49 28.83 26.12
N SER A 225 -1.37 27.52 26.26
CA SER A 225 -0.12 26.88 26.69
C SER A 225 1.00 27.05 25.66
N ILE A 226 0.67 26.97 24.37
CA ILE A 226 1.63 27.16 23.27
C ILE A 226 2.16 28.60 23.29
N VAL A 227 1.25 29.59 23.37
CA VAL A 227 1.64 31.02 23.34
C VAL A 227 2.46 31.40 24.57
N LYS A 228 2.18 30.83 25.75
CA LYS A 228 2.93 31.08 26.98
C LYS A 228 4.24 30.30 27.07
N SER A 229 4.50 29.36 26.18
CA SER A 229 5.73 28.55 26.21
C SER A 229 6.96 29.39 25.84
N ASP A 230 8.06 29.19 26.57
CA ASP A 230 9.34 29.77 26.20
C ASP A 230 10.04 28.87 25.19
N THR A 231 10.17 29.35 23.94
CA THR A 231 10.81 28.62 22.85
C THR A 231 12.31 28.45 23.01
N LYS A 232 12.95 29.11 24.01
CA LYS A 232 14.37 28.98 24.30
C LYS A 232 14.68 27.87 25.31
N THR A 233 13.67 27.41 26.04
CA THR A 233 13.83 26.31 27.03
C THR A 233 14.24 25.03 26.33
N PRO A 234 15.29 24.32 26.79
CA PRO A 234 15.66 23.01 26.25
C PRO A 234 14.51 22.01 26.31
N PHE A 235 14.38 21.13 25.31
CA PHE A 235 13.25 20.18 25.21
C PHE A 235 13.04 19.33 26.47
N SER A 236 14.13 18.89 27.12
CA SER A 236 14.11 18.10 28.36
C SER A 236 13.48 18.85 29.54
N GLU A 237 13.60 20.19 29.55
CA GLU A 237 13.17 21.07 30.65
C GLU A 237 11.76 21.65 30.44
N ILE A 238 11.15 21.43 29.27
CA ILE A 238 9.80 21.90 29.01
C ILE A 238 8.80 21.13 29.88
N SER A 239 8.23 21.81 30.87
CA SER A 239 7.24 21.27 31.81
C SER A 239 5.88 21.97 31.70
N THR A 240 5.80 23.08 30.97
CA THR A 240 4.60 23.95 30.90
C THR A 240 3.65 23.54 29.77
N LEU A 241 4.10 22.72 28.80
CA LEU A 241 3.26 22.25 27.72
C LEU A 241 2.57 20.94 28.07
N PRO A 242 1.29 20.79 27.72
CA PRO A 242 0.61 19.50 27.78
C PRO A 242 1.33 18.43 26.98
N ASP A 243 1.33 17.19 27.46
CA ASP A 243 2.05 16.07 26.84
C ASP A 243 1.80 15.90 25.34
N PRO A 244 0.55 15.98 24.81
CA PRO A 244 0.31 15.87 23.36
C PRO A 244 1.07 16.92 22.56
N ILE A 245 1.15 18.15 23.06
CA ILE A 245 1.85 19.25 22.39
C ILE A 245 3.35 19.08 22.51
N LYS A 246 3.86 18.70 23.70
CA LYS A 246 5.28 18.43 23.91
C LYS A 246 5.76 17.32 22.99
N GLN A 247 5.01 16.23 22.88
CA GLN A 247 5.36 15.11 22.01
C GLN A 247 5.31 15.45 20.51
N ALA A 248 4.51 16.44 20.11
CA ALA A 248 4.41 16.92 18.73
C ALA A 248 5.55 17.88 18.32
N ILE A 249 6.41 18.31 19.25
CA ILE A 249 7.54 19.19 18.91
C ILE A 249 8.56 18.41 18.08
N VAL A 250 8.66 18.77 16.82
CA VAL A 250 9.60 18.14 15.87
C VAL A 250 11.03 18.63 16.12
N CYS A 251 11.19 19.94 16.34
CA CYS A 251 12.50 20.57 16.49
C CYS A 251 12.48 21.56 17.67
N CYS A 252 13.53 21.53 18.49
CA CYS A 252 13.76 22.46 19.58
C CYS A 252 15.21 22.95 19.53
N ASN A 253 15.41 24.26 19.57
CA ASN A 253 16.75 24.90 19.52
C ASN A 253 17.63 24.38 18.34
N GLY A 254 17.03 24.22 17.15
CA GLY A 254 17.71 23.76 15.93
C GLY A 254 18.06 22.27 15.89
N LYS A 255 17.58 21.47 16.86
CA LYS A 255 17.80 20.02 16.91
C LYS A 255 16.47 19.28 16.89
N LEU A 256 16.43 18.14 16.21
CA LEU A 256 15.29 17.24 16.30
C LEU A 256 15.09 16.75 17.73
N THR A 257 13.85 16.56 18.13
CA THR A 257 13.53 15.92 19.39
C THR A 257 13.64 14.39 19.27
N THR A 258 13.71 13.70 20.39
CA THR A 258 13.88 12.23 20.41
C THR A 258 12.79 11.47 19.64
N ASN A 259 11.56 11.99 19.60
CA ASN A 259 10.48 11.36 18.87
C ASN A 259 10.65 11.47 17.34
N PHE A 260 11.52 12.35 16.86
CA PHE A 260 11.70 12.68 15.45
C PHE A 260 13.14 12.46 14.95
N ASP A 261 14.01 11.84 15.73
CA ASP A 261 15.42 11.54 15.36
C ASP A 261 15.53 10.73 14.07
N TYR A 262 14.54 9.90 13.78
CA TYR A 262 14.46 9.08 12.57
C TYR A 262 14.44 9.93 11.27
N ILE A 263 14.02 11.19 11.32
CA ILE A 263 14.01 12.10 10.16
C ILE A 263 15.43 12.25 9.58
N THR A 264 16.46 12.24 10.41
CA THR A 264 17.84 12.31 9.94
C THR A 264 18.23 11.12 9.06
N GLN A 265 17.74 9.93 9.41
CA GLN A 265 17.97 8.72 8.62
C GLN A 265 17.19 8.74 7.31
N LEU A 266 15.93 9.16 7.35
CA LEU A 266 15.10 9.30 6.15
C LEU A 266 15.69 10.33 5.17
N ARG A 267 16.19 11.46 5.65
CA ARG A 267 16.86 12.44 4.81
C ARG A 267 18.08 11.87 4.09
N LYS A 268 18.92 11.11 4.81
CA LYS A 268 20.08 10.45 4.19
C LYS A 268 19.67 9.45 3.12
N LEU A 269 18.63 8.66 3.36
CA LEU A 269 18.08 7.72 2.37
C LEU A 269 17.54 8.47 1.13
N ASN A 270 16.77 9.53 1.34
CA ASN A 270 16.24 10.34 0.24
C ASN A 270 17.35 11.05 -0.57
N GLU A 271 18.42 11.52 0.10
CA GLU A 271 19.58 12.10 -0.58
C GLU A 271 20.33 11.08 -1.43
N LEU A 272 20.44 9.83 -0.94
CA LEU A 272 21.02 8.72 -1.70
C LEU A 272 20.16 8.38 -2.91
N GLN A 273 18.84 8.25 -2.74
CA GLN A 273 17.90 8.00 -3.83
C GLN A 273 17.93 9.10 -4.89
N LYS A 274 17.93 10.39 -4.48
CA LYS A 274 18.05 11.51 -5.42
C LYS A 274 19.35 11.50 -6.21
N LYS A 275 20.47 11.19 -5.55
CA LYS A 275 21.75 11.07 -6.25
C LYS A 275 21.73 9.94 -7.27
N GLU A 276 21.13 8.81 -6.90
CA GLU A 276 20.94 7.68 -7.81
C GLU A 276 20.06 8.06 -9.01
N GLU A 277 18.95 8.76 -8.79
CA GLU A 277 18.07 9.26 -9.86
C GLU A 277 18.76 10.28 -10.77
N GLU A 278 19.56 11.18 -10.19
CA GLU A 278 20.36 12.16 -10.93
C GLU A 278 21.45 11.47 -11.78
N GLU A 279 22.12 10.46 -11.23
CA GLU A 279 23.09 9.65 -11.97
C GLU A 279 22.43 8.88 -13.12
N ILE A 280 21.27 8.27 -12.89
CA ILE A 280 20.47 7.61 -13.93
C ILE A 280 20.05 8.61 -15.02
N THR A 281 19.61 9.79 -14.63
CA THR A 281 19.20 10.84 -15.57
C THR A 281 20.38 11.37 -16.37
N GLN A 282 21.56 11.53 -15.76
CA GLN A 282 22.80 11.90 -16.45
C GLN A 282 23.28 10.82 -17.40
N LEU A 283 23.16 9.54 -17.02
CA LEU A 283 23.44 8.41 -17.90
C LEU A 283 22.48 8.36 -19.11
N LYS A 284 21.17 8.60 -18.87
CA LYS A 284 20.15 8.72 -19.93
C LYS A 284 20.41 9.92 -20.86
N THR A 285 20.91 11.04 -20.34
CA THR A 285 21.22 12.24 -21.15
C THR A 285 22.53 12.06 -21.94
N LYS A 286 23.53 11.44 -21.35
CA LYS A 286 24.76 11.07 -22.06
C LYS A 286 24.52 10.04 -23.16
N SER A 287 23.53 9.14 -22.99
CA SER A 287 23.16 8.12 -24.00
C SER A 287 22.39 8.75 -25.19
N LYS A 288 21.68 9.86 -25.03
CA LYS A 288 21.01 10.58 -26.14
C LYS A 288 22.00 11.16 -27.17
N GLY A 289 23.27 11.33 -26.79
CA GLY A 289 24.35 11.77 -27.72
C GLY A 289 25.03 10.67 -28.52
N LEU A 290 24.86 9.40 -28.16
CA LEU A 290 25.38 8.24 -28.89
C LEU A 290 24.20 7.42 -29.42
N LYS A 291 23.94 7.50 -30.71
CA LYS A 291 23.02 6.61 -31.44
C LYS A 291 23.56 5.16 -31.48
N ARG A 292 23.55 4.46 -30.36
CA ARG A 292 23.66 2.99 -30.28
C ARG A 292 22.66 2.50 -29.27
N ALA A 293 21.80 1.58 -29.71
CA ALA A 293 20.81 0.94 -28.86
C ALA A 293 21.50 0.31 -27.64
N ILE A 294 21.10 0.71 -26.44
CA ILE A 294 21.52 0.07 -25.20
C ILE A 294 20.50 -1.02 -24.93
N SER A 295 20.95 -2.26 -24.87
CA SER A 295 20.10 -3.38 -24.46
C SER A 295 20.05 -3.46 -22.95
N PHE A 296 18.84 -3.58 -22.44
CA PHE A 296 18.53 -3.67 -21.04
C PHE A 296 17.87 -5.01 -20.71
N SER A 297 18.27 -5.64 -19.62
CA SER A 297 17.59 -6.82 -19.06
C SER A 297 17.51 -6.72 -17.55
N SER A 298 16.35 -6.98 -16.99
CA SER A 298 16.17 -7.13 -15.55
C SER A 298 16.15 -8.63 -15.23
N LEU A 299 17.06 -9.07 -14.38
CA LEU A 299 17.21 -10.46 -13.94
C LEU A 299 16.84 -10.55 -12.46
N CYS A 300 15.86 -11.38 -12.15
CA CYS A 300 15.59 -11.78 -10.78
C CYS A 300 16.14 -13.19 -10.57
N ILE A 301 17.05 -13.35 -9.63
CA ILE A 301 17.67 -14.61 -9.25
C ILE A 301 17.24 -15.00 -7.85
N SER A 302 16.87 -16.26 -7.62
CA SER A 302 16.42 -16.76 -6.32
C SER A 302 16.85 -18.21 -6.08
N GLY A 303 17.04 -18.55 -4.80
CA GLY A 303 17.55 -19.84 -4.33
C GLY A 303 18.71 -19.65 -3.36
N HIS A 304 19.55 -20.68 -3.21
CA HIS A 304 20.77 -20.62 -2.38
C HIS A 304 21.92 -19.85 -3.06
N ILE A 305 21.63 -18.62 -3.52
CA ILE A 305 22.51 -17.83 -4.40
C ILE A 305 23.83 -17.41 -3.77
N PHE A 306 23.91 -17.33 -2.43
CA PHE A 306 25.13 -16.98 -1.69
C PHE A 306 25.93 -18.23 -1.31
N ASP A 307 25.27 -19.28 -0.85
CA ASP A 307 25.91 -20.54 -0.41
C ASP A 307 26.55 -21.27 -1.57
N THR A 308 25.92 -21.23 -2.73
CA THR A 308 26.44 -21.81 -3.99
C THR A 308 27.45 -20.90 -4.69
N LYS A 309 27.73 -19.71 -4.20
CA LYS A 309 28.50 -18.64 -4.84
C LYS A 309 27.91 -18.12 -6.16
N PHE A 310 26.71 -18.55 -6.52
CA PHE A 310 26.05 -18.18 -7.77
C PHE A 310 25.98 -16.66 -7.98
N PHE A 311 25.71 -15.89 -6.92
CA PHE A 311 25.67 -14.44 -7.01
C PHE A 311 27.01 -13.84 -7.43
N ASN A 312 28.12 -14.29 -6.85
CA ASN A 312 29.45 -13.83 -7.19
C ASN A 312 29.85 -14.22 -8.63
N ASP A 313 29.58 -15.48 -9.01
CA ASP A 313 29.85 -15.96 -10.35
C ASP A 313 29.01 -15.21 -11.40
N THR A 314 27.79 -14.80 -11.06
CA THR A 314 26.94 -13.93 -11.90
C THR A 314 27.63 -12.60 -12.17
N LEU A 315 28.14 -11.94 -11.14
CA LEU A 315 28.84 -10.65 -11.30
C LEU A 315 30.11 -10.81 -12.17
N ASP A 316 30.87 -11.87 -11.95
CA ASP A 316 32.09 -12.19 -12.71
C ASP A 316 31.77 -12.45 -14.20
N ILE A 317 30.70 -13.18 -14.49
CA ILE A 317 30.27 -13.45 -15.88
C ILE A 317 29.88 -12.16 -16.59
N LEU A 318 29.13 -11.30 -15.93
CA LEU A 318 28.71 -10.00 -16.47
C LEU A 318 29.90 -9.07 -16.69
N GLU A 319 30.86 -9.02 -15.77
CA GLU A 319 32.08 -8.23 -15.89
C GLU A 319 32.95 -8.71 -17.07
N LYS A 320 33.17 -10.02 -17.19
CA LYS A 320 33.91 -10.62 -18.34
C LYS A 320 33.22 -10.32 -19.68
N ALA A 321 31.90 -10.24 -19.71
CA ALA A 321 31.13 -9.85 -20.89
C ALA A 321 31.18 -8.35 -21.17
N LYS A 322 31.83 -7.54 -20.32
CA LYS A 322 31.82 -6.07 -20.35
C LYS A 322 30.41 -5.49 -20.36
N ALA A 323 29.49 -6.17 -19.69
CA ALA A 323 28.16 -5.67 -19.39
C ALA A 323 28.23 -4.85 -18.11
N ASN A 324 27.56 -3.70 -18.11
CA ASN A 324 27.34 -2.95 -16.89
C ASN A 324 26.15 -3.55 -16.17
N PHE A 325 26.20 -3.62 -14.85
CA PHE A 325 25.09 -4.11 -14.05
C PHE A 325 24.86 -3.26 -12.81
N ARG A 326 23.66 -3.33 -12.28
CA ARG A 326 23.26 -2.72 -11.03
C ARG A 326 22.46 -3.72 -10.22
N VAL A 327 22.82 -3.85 -8.95
CA VAL A 327 22.02 -4.61 -7.98
C VAL A 327 20.91 -3.68 -7.47
N VAL A 328 19.67 -4.04 -7.77
CA VAL A 328 18.48 -3.23 -7.42
C VAL A 328 17.97 -3.62 -6.04
N ASN A 329 17.95 -4.92 -5.76
CA ASN A 329 17.46 -5.46 -4.50
C ASN A 329 18.21 -6.73 -4.14
N ILE A 330 18.46 -6.94 -2.83
CA ILE A 330 18.95 -8.19 -2.28
C ILE A 330 18.12 -8.53 -1.05
N LYS A 331 17.61 -9.76 -1.01
CA LYS A 331 16.96 -10.34 0.15
C LYS A 331 17.71 -11.61 0.54
N CYS A 332 18.30 -11.62 1.73
CA CYS A 332 18.99 -12.79 2.25
C CYS A 332 18.05 -13.64 3.09
N GLY A 333 18.04 -14.96 2.86
CA GLY A 333 17.45 -15.92 3.79
C GLY A 333 18.14 -15.82 5.17
N GLN A 334 17.37 -15.97 6.22
CA GLN A 334 17.89 -15.87 7.59
C GLN A 334 18.31 -17.24 8.19
N ARG A 335 18.00 -18.32 7.48
CA ARG A 335 18.27 -19.70 7.89
C ARG A 335 18.81 -20.50 6.69
N ASP A 336 19.51 -21.58 6.98
CA ASP A 336 20.14 -22.45 5.97
C ASP A 336 19.15 -23.07 4.95
N ASN A 337 17.86 -23.08 5.26
CA ASN A 337 16.80 -23.62 4.39
C ASN A 337 15.91 -22.52 3.77
N GLU A 338 16.30 -21.27 3.87
CA GLU A 338 15.55 -20.15 3.30
C GLU A 338 16.26 -19.62 2.06
N ASP A 339 15.49 -19.45 0.98
CA ASP A 339 16.01 -18.89 -0.26
C ASP A 339 16.40 -17.42 -0.09
N SER A 340 17.49 -17.06 -0.74
CA SER A 340 17.90 -15.68 -0.94
C SER A 340 17.50 -15.22 -2.34
N SER A 341 17.31 -13.95 -2.55
CA SER A 341 17.00 -13.40 -3.88
C SER A 341 17.75 -12.11 -4.14
N ALA A 342 18.06 -11.86 -5.41
CA ALA A 342 18.65 -10.61 -5.87
C ALA A 342 18.05 -10.21 -7.22
N THR A 343 17.85 -8.91 -7.40
CA THR A 343 17.43 -8.33 -8.67
C THR A 343 18.58 -7.51 -9.26
N LEU A 344 18.97 -7.85 -10.46
CA LEU A 344 20.04 -7.20 -11.22
C LEU A 344 19.47 -6.53 -12.45
N GLN A 345 19.83 -5.29 -12.67
CA GLN A 345 19.64 -4.60 -13.95
C GLN A 345 20.94 -4.68 -14.72
N VAL A 346 20.90 -5.23 -15.93
CA VAL A 346 22.08 -5.46 -16.77
C VAL A 346 21.98 -4.65 -18.05
N PHE A 347 23.05 -3.93 -18.38
CA PHE A 347 23.12 -3.02 -19.52
C PHE A 347 24.30 -3.40 -20.44
N SER A 348 24.10 -3.45 -21.74
CA SER A 348 25.18 -3.64 -22.68
C SER A 348 24.95 -2.91 -24.00
N HIS A 349 26.05 -2.45 -24.60
CA HIS A 349 26.05 -1.92 -25.97
C HIS A 349 26.24 -3.03 -27.01
N ASP A 350 26.53 -4.27 -26.57
CA ASP A 350 26.78 -5.43 -27.42
C ASP A 350 25.80 -6.55 -27.05
N MET A 351 24.74 -6.67 -27.83
CA MET A 351 23.69 -7.70 -27.64
C MET A 351 24.21 -9.12 -27.71
N LEU A 352 25.18 -9.39 -28.59
CA LEU A 352 25.69 -10.74 -28.77
C LEU A 352 26.44 -11.19 -27.52
N ARG A 353 27.26 -10.30 -26.95
CA ARG A 353 27.99 -10.59 -25.70
C ARG A 353 27.05 -10.70 -24.52
N LEU A 354 26.03 -9.84 -24.45
CA LEU A 354 25.04 -9.90 -23.38
C LEU A 354 24.27 -11.22 -23.43
N ASN A 355 23.76 -11.62 -24.60
CA ASN A 355 23.03 -12.86 -24.74
C ASN A 355 23.94 -14.08 -24.39
N ALA A 356 25.19 -14.11 -24.87
CA ALA A 356 26.13 -15.16 -24.52
C ALA A 356 26.45 -15.23 -23.00
N ALA A 357 26.45 -14.08 -22.32
CA ALA A 357 26.59 -14.05 -20.86
C ALA A 357 25.34 -14.57 -20.15
N LEU A 358 24.15 -14.18 -20.63
CA LEU A 358 22.87 -14.66 -20.10
C LEU A 358 22.74 -16.19 -20.30
N ASP A 359 23.09 -16.72 -21.45
CA ASP A 359 23.06 -18.16 -21.72
C ASP A 359 23.91 -18.93 -20.70
N LYS A 360 25.13 -18.44 -20.42
CA LYS A 360 26.01 -19.02 -19.39
C LYS A 360 25.41 -18.93 -17.98
N LEU A 361 24.72 -17.84 -17.67
CA LEU A 361 24.05 -17.71 -16.38
C LEU A 361 22.90 -18.70 -16.22
N TYR A 362 22.13 -18.95 -17.28
CA TYR A 362 21.08 -19.96 -17.28
C TYR A 362 21.62 -21.39 -17.15
N GLU A 363 22.76 -21.69 -17.81
CA GLU A 363 23.45 -22.98 -17.65
C GLU A 363 23.89 -23.17 -16.19
N LEU A 364 24.58 -22.19 -15.61
CA LEU A 364 25.08 -22.25 -14.24
C LEU A 364 23.92 -22.29 -13.22
N ALA A 365 22.85 -21.59 -13.47
CA ALA A 365 21.65 -21.62 -12.62
C ALA A 365 21.01 -23.01 -12.56
N THR A 366 20.95 -23.68 -13.71
CA THR A 366 20.46 -25.06 -13.83
C THR A 366 21.35 -26.05 -13.07
N GLU A 367 22.67 -25.89 -13.13
CA GLU A 367 23.60 -26.73 -12.39
C GLU A 367 23.53 -26.56 -10.86
N LEU A 368 23.20 -25.36 -10.38
CA LEU A 368 23.19 -25.00 -8.96
C LEU A 368 21.78 -24.93 -8.34
N ASP A 369 20.76 -25.35 -9.07
CA ASP A 369 19.35 -25.32 -8.65
C ASP A 369 18.89 -23.91 -8.23
N VAL A 370 19.29 -22.89 -9.02
CA VAL A 370 18.94 -21.49 -8.84
C VAL A 370 17.93 -21.08 -9.92
N VAL A 371 16.92 -20.32 -9.54
CA VAL A 371 15.91 -19.82 -10.48
C VAL A 371 16.30 -18.44 -11.00
N ILE A 372 16.33 -18.29 -12.32
CA ILE A 372 16.45 -16.97 -12.99
C ILE A 372 15.16 -16.68 -13.72
N SER A 373 14.54 -15.56 -13.39
CA SER A 373 13.42 -14.98 -14.16
C SER A 373 13.87 -13.69 -14.84
N LYS A 374 13.42 -13.49 -16.08
CA LYS A 374 13.72 -12.30 -16.88
C LYS A 374 12.45 -11.49 -17.03
N ASN A 375 12.43 -10.30 -16.46
CA ASN A 375 11.38 -9.32 -16.73
C ASN A 375 11.78 -8.52 -17.96
N TYR A 376 11.02 -8.67 -19.04
CA TYR A 376 11.13 -7.82 -20.22
C TYR A 376 10.45 -6.49 -19.89
N ASP A 377 11.20 -5.51 -19.42
CA ASP A 377 10.76 -4.13 -19.52
C ASP A 377 10.87 -3.70 -20.99
N GLN A 378 9.79 -3.13 -21.49
CA GLN A 378 9.55 -2.77 -22.87
C GLN A 378 10.73 -2.04 -23.50
N GLN A 379 11.08 -2.43 -24.73
CA GLN A 379 11.80 -1.58 -25.66
C GLN A 379 11.15 -0.19 -25.65
N LEU A 380 11.92 0.80 -25.19
CA LEU A 380 11.58 2.19 -25.44
C LEU A 380 11.81 2.41 -26.95
N ASP A 381 10.78 2.13 -27.74
CA ASP A 381 10.71 2.59 -29.12
C ASP A 381 10.72 4.12 -29.09
N GLY A 382 11.87 4.66 -29.49
CA GLY A 382 11.95 6.02 -29.90
C GLY A 382 11.29 6.20 -31.24
N ASP A 383 10.07 6.74 -31.23
CA ASP A 383 9.59 7.49 -32.40
C ASP A 383 8.48 8.47 -32.03
N LYS A 384 8.79 9.71 -32.39
CA LYS A 384 8.06 10.96 -32.59
C LYS A 384 7.94 11.92 -31.44
#